data_a8dea6538b75cf210f2b48e937da2a0a
#
_entry.id   a8dea6538b75cf210f2b48e937da2a0a
#
_cell.length_a   1.000
_cell.length_b   1.000
_cell.length_c   1.000
_cell.angle_alpha   90.00
_cell.angle_beta   90.00
_cell.angle_gamma   90.00
#
_symmetry.space_group_name_H-M   'P 1'
#
loop_
_entity.id
_entity.type
_entity.pdbx_description
1 polymer ?
#
loop_
_entity_poly.entity_id
_entity_poly.type
_entity_poly.pdbx_seq_one_letter_code
_entity_poly.pdbx_strand_id
1 'polypeptide(L)'
;MNKKKNQYNGWELKFFDKSKNFRNYQMSLIKKYLGDHIAEIGPGNGTNLSYYYDHPKKIDLYEPTKKLYLNLKKKFKDSKKVNFFNKKLSLKKKNYNSILYLDVLEHIKEDEKEIIKAYRSLKKNGSLIINVPAFSHLYSEFDKDVGHHKRY
;
A
#
# COMPACT_ATOMS: atom_id res chain seq x y z
N MET A 1 -0.81 -13.06 -31.74
CA MET A 1 -0.28 -13.52 -30.43
C MET A 1 -0.80 -12.62 -29.32
N ASN A 2 -1.78 -13.09 -28.55
CA ASN A 2 -2.34 -12.34 -27.41
C ASN A 2 -1.28 -12.23 -26.30
N LYS A 3 -0.70 -11.05 -26.12
CA LYS A 3 0.06 -10.74 -24.91
C LYS A 3 -0.90 -10.83 -23.72
N LYS A 4 -0.89 -11.94 -22.97
CA LYS A 4 -1.50 -11.99 -21.64
C LYS A 4 -0.93 -10.79 -20.88
N LYS A 5 -1.78 -9.82 -20.50
CA LYS A 5 -1.42 -8.80 -19.53
C LYS A 5 -0.91 -9.55 -18.31
N ASN A 6 0.38 -9.41 -17.97
CA ASN A 6 0.92 -9.96 -16.74
C ASN A 6 0.12 -9.37 -15.59
N GLN A 7 -0.81 -10.17 -15.07
CA GLN A 7 -1.58 -9.77 -13.89
C GLN A 7 -0.64 -9.97 -12.71
N TYR A 8 -0.37 -8.90 -11.97
CA TYR A 8 0.39 -8.95 -10.73
C TYR A 8 -0.16 -10.08 -9.84
N ASN A 9 0.68 -11.02 -9.47
CA ASN A 9 0.29 -12.21 -8.70
C ASN A 9 0.80 -12.21 -7.26
N GLY A 10 1.71 -11.29 -6.90
CA GLY A 10 2.24 -11.10 -5.56
C GLY A 10 3.03 -12.30 -5.02
N TRP A 11 3.74 -13.01 -5.90
CA TRP A 11 4.52 -14.19 -5.51
C TRP A 11 5.63 -13.84 -4.51
N GLU A 12 6.20 -12.65 -4.61
CA GLU A 12 7.25 -12.13 -3.75
C GLU A 12 6.76 -11.78 -2.34
N LEU A 13 5.46 -11.49 -2.15
CA LEU A 13 4.90 -11.06 -0.86
C LEU A 13 5.18 -12.06 0.28
N LYS A 14 5.23 -13.37 -0.03
CA LYS A 14 5.55 -14.41 0.96
C LYS A 14 6.97 -14.31 1.52
N PHE A 15 7.91 -13.71 0.78
CA PHE A 15 9.29 -13.48 1.24
C PHE A 15 9.35 -12.23 2.12
N PHE A 16 8.63 -11.18 1.74
CA PHE A 16 8.49 -9.98 2.57
C PHE A 16 7.83 -10.25 3.92
N ASP A 17 6.89 -11.19 3.99
CA ASP A 17 6.24 -11.61 5.24
C ASP A 17 7.24 -12.15 6.28
N LYS A 18 8.39 -12.66 5.85
CA LYS A 18 9.47 -13.17 6.71
C LYS A 18 10.42 -12.08 7.21
N SER A 19 10.42 -10.89 6.62
CA SER A 19 11.38 -9.81 6.91
C SER A 19 10.98 -8.98 8.14
N LYS A 20 10.74 -9.62 9.28
CA LYS A 20 10.19 -8.99 10.50
C LYS A 20 11.01 -7.82 11.00
N ASN A 21 12.36 -7.96 11.10
CA ASN A 21 13.22 -6.89 11.61
C ASN A 21 13.19 -5.66 10.71
N PHE A 22 13.22 -5.86 9.39
CA PHE A 22 13.10 -4.77 8.42
C PHE A 22 11.75 -4.05 8.57
N ARG A 23 10.64 -4.79 8.68
CA ARG A 23 9.29 -4.21 8.84
C ARG A 23 9.16 -3.45 10.18
N ASN A 24 9.70 -3.97 11.25
CA ASN A 24 9.75 -3.26 12.54
C ASN A 24 10.50 -1.93 12.41
N TYR A 25 11.68 -1.94 11.78
CA TYR A 25 12.46 -0.72 11.53
C TYR A 25 11.67 0.27 10.66
N GLN A 26 11.14 -0.17 9.53
CA GLN A 26 10.32 0.65 8.63
C GLN A 26 9.14 1.29 9.39
N MET A 27 8.41 0.50 10.18
CA MET A 27 7.29 1.01 10.97
C MET A 27 7.73 2.00 12.06
N SER A 28 8.90 1.79 12.68
CA SER A 28 9.43 2.74 13.68
C SER A 28 9.66 4.13 13.10
N LEU A 29 10.07 4.23 11.84
CA LEU A 29 10.30 5.50 11.15
C LEU A 29 8.99 6.25 10.86
N ILE A 30 7.92 5.54 10.54
CA ILE A 30 6.68 6.14 10.05
C ILE A 30 5.60 6.27 11.12
N LYS A 31 5.67 5.51 12.22
CA LYS A 31 4.62 5.42 13.24
C LYS A 31 4.20 6.79 13.81
N LYS A 32 5.13 7.70 14.00
CA LYS A 32 4.87 9.06 14.50
C LYS A 32 4.02 9.93 13.55
N TYR A 33 3.90 9.55 12.28
CA TYR A 33 3.12 10.27 11.27
C TYR A 33 1.73 9.64 11.03
N LEU A 34 1.43 8.53 11.71
CA LEU A 34 0.14 7.87 11.60
C LEU A 34 -0.89 8.59 12.46
N GLY A 35 -2.05 8.85 11.89
CA GLY A 35 -3.18 9.46 12.61
C GLY A 35 -4.34 8.48 12.79
N ASP A 36 -5.45 8.99 13.30
CA ASP A 36 -6.63 8.19 13.70
C ASP A 36 -7.36 7.50 12.53
N HIS A 37 -7.36 8.10 11.34
CA HIS A 37 -7.99 7.52 10.15
C HIS A 37 -6.95 7.37 9.04
N ILE A 38 -6.59 6.13 8.75
CA ILE A 38 -5.56 5.76 7.78
C ILE A 38 -6.20 5.17 6.53
N ALA A 39 -5.65 5.50 5.35
CA ALA A 39 -5.82 4.70 4.14
C ALA A 39 -4.50 4.01 3.80
N GLU A 40 -4.49 2.69 3.65
CA GLU A 40 -3.37 1.97 3.04
C GLU A 40 -3.76 1.55 1.62
N ILE A 41 -2.91 1.91 0.66
CA ILE A 41 -3.11 1.62 -0.75
C ILE A 41 -2.22 0.44 -1.13
N GLY A 42 -2.79 -0.58 -1.76
CA GLY A 42 -2.08 -1.80 -2.14
C GLY A 42 -1.55 -2.60 -0.95
N PRO A 43 -2.35 -2.87 0.11
CA PRO A 43 -1.86 -3.58 1.30
C PRO A 43 -1.42 -5.02 1.05
N GLY A 44 -1.64 -5.57 -0.14
CA GLY A 44 -1.28 -6.94 -0.50
C GLY A 44 -1.91 -7.96 0.45
N ASN A 45 -1.08 -8.75 1.15
CA ASN A 45 -1.50 -9.71 2.17
C ASN A 45 -1.81 -9.08 3.55
N GLY A 46 -1.71 -7.74 3.68
CA GLY A 46 -1.91 -7.02 4.94
C GLY A 46 -0.79 -7.25 5.95
N THR A 47 0.43 -7.48 5.50
CA THR A 47 1.59 -7.70 6.37
C THR A 47 1.90 -6.44 7.17
N ASN A 48 1.96 -5.28 6.50
CA ASN A 48 2.24 -4.00 7.16
C ASN A 48 1.17 -3.65 8.19
N LEU A 49 -0.10 -3.94 7.89
CA LEU A 49 -1.21 -3.67 8.80
C LEU A 49 -0.98 -4.24 10.20
N SER A 50 -0.37 -5.42 10.30
CA SER A 50 -0.11 -6.08 11.60
C SER A 50 0.82 -5.27 12.50
N TYR A 51 1.63 -4.36 11.96
CA TYR A 51 2.59 -3.54 12.71
C TYR A 51 2.03 -2.20 13.20
N TYR A 52 0.94 -1.72 12.60
CA TYR A 52 0.31 -0.47 12.99
C TYR A 52 -1.17 -0.61 13.37
N TYR A 53 -1.70 -1.82 13.35
CA TYR A 53 -3.12 -2.10 13.56
C TYR A 53 -3.70 -1.40 14.78
N ASP A 54 -3.00 -1.42 15.92
CA ASP A 54 -3.53 -0.88 17.17
C ASP A 54 -3.52 0.66 17.26
N HIS A 55 -2.75 1.33 16.39
CA HIS A 55 -2.59 2.77 16.45
C HIS A 55 -3.85 3.55 16.00
N PRO A 56 -4.44 3.31 14.79
CA PRO A 56 -5.56 4.12 14.30
C PRO A 56 -6.91 3.64 14.85
N LYS A 57 -7.88 4.57 14.88
CA LYS A 57 -9.29 4.26 15.17
C LYS A 57 -10.02 3.69 13.95
N LYS A 58 -9.57 4.03 12.74
CA LYS A 58 -10.18 3.59 11.48
C LYS A 58 -9.15 3.36 10.40
N ILE A 59 -9.33 2.28 9.64
CA ILE A 59 -8.42 1.87 8.57
C ILE A 59 -9.25 1.55 7.32
N ASP A 60 -8.90 2.19 6.20
CA ASP A 60 -9.47 1.92 4.88
C ASP A 60 -8.40 1.26 4.01
N LEU A 61 -8.60 0.00 3.60
CA LEU A 61 -7.69 -0.76 2.75
C LEU A 61 -8.17 -0.79 1.30
N TYR A 62 -7.36 -0.29 0.38
CA TYR A 62 -7.64 -0.24 -1.06
C TYR A 62 -6.78 -1.26 -1.80
N GLU A 63 -7.34 -2.44 -2.12
CA GLU A 63 -6.64 -3.51 -2.83
C GLU A 63 -7.38 -3.86 -4.14
N PRO A 64 -6.82 -3.48 -5.32
CA PRO A 64 -7.48 -3.73 -6.59
C PRO A 64 -7.45 -5.21 -7.00
N THR A 65 -6.46 -5.98 -6.55
CA THR A 65 -6.31 -7.40 -6.89
C THR A 65 -7.32 -8.25 -6.13
N LYS A 66 -8.31 -8.81 -6.83
CA LYS A 66 -9.43 -9.55 -6.24
C LYS A 66 -8.99 -10.65 -5.26
N LYS A 67 -7.97 -11.44 -5.63
CA LYS A 67 -7.44 -12.52 -4.79
C LYS A 67 -6.91 -11.99 -3.45
N LEU A 68 -6.06 -10.94 -3.50
CA LEU A 68 -5.48 -10.32 -2.30
C LEU A 68 -6.55 -9.67 -1.43
N TYR A 69 -7.50 -8.95 -2.05
CA TYR A 69 -8.65 -8.39 -1.37
C TYR A 69 -9.46 -9.44 -0.57
N LEU A 70 -9.73 -10.60 -1.16
CA LEU A 70 -10.46 -11.69 -0.48
C LEU A 70 -9.67 -12.25 0.70
N ASN A 71 -8.34 -12.40 0.54
CA ASN A 71 -7.46 -12.83 1.62
C ASN A 71 -7.46 -11.83 2.78
N LEU A 72 -7.37 -10.54 2.49
CA LEU A 72 -7.45 -9.46 3.50
C LEU A 72 -8.77 -9.54 4.28
N LYS A 73 -9.88 -9.63 3.58
CA LYS A 73 -11.20 -9.77 4.23
C LYS A 73 -11.28 -10.98 5.15
N LYS A 74 -10.73 -12.12 4.73
CA LYS A 74 -10.70 -13.34 5.56
C LYS A 74 -9.82 -13.15 6.79
N LYS A 75 -8.62 -12.55 6.62
CA LYS A 75 -7.64 -12.36 7.70
C LYS A 75 -8.14 -11.39 8.79
N PHE A 76 -8.85 -10.35 8.40
CA PHE A 76 -9.31 -9.29 9.32
C PHE A 76 -10.84 -9.20 9.43
N LYS A 77 -11.54 -10.30 9.20
CA LYS A 77 -13.02 -10.35 9.16
C LYS A 77 -13.70 -9.82 10.42
N ASP A 78 -13.08 -10.05 11.59
CA ASP A 78 -13.64 -9.68 12.89
C ASP A 78 -13.29 -8.25 13.32
N SER A 79 -12.53 -7.53 12.50
CA SER A 79 -12.13 -6.16 12.79
C SER A 79 -13.25 -5.15 12.53
N LYS A 80 -13.69 -4.44 13.56
CA LYS A 80 -14.70 -3.37 13.44
C LYS A 80 -14.15 -2.06 12.91
N LYS A 81 -12.81 -1.88 12.88
CA LYS A 81 -12.18 -0.62 12.45
C LYS A 81 -11.59 -0.68 11.03
N VAL A 82 -11.60 -1.84 10.37
CA VAL A 82 -11.05 -2.02 9.02
C VAL A 82 -12.16 -2.10 7.99
N ASN A 83 -12.10 -1.20 7.00
CA ASN A 83 -12.93 -1.25 5.80
C ASN A 83 -12.12 -1.73 4.62
N PHE A 84 -12.73 -2.52 3.74
CA PHE A 84 -12.07 -3.14 2.59
C PHE A 84 -12.69 -2.64 1.29
N PHE A 85 -11.85 -2.19 0.35
CA PHE A 85 -12.27 -1.70 -0.97
C PHE A 85 -11.51 -2.44 -2.06
N ASN A 86 -12.24 -3.24 -2.88
CA ASN A 86 -11.65 -3.91 -4.04
C ASN A 86 -11.58 -2.94 -5.24
N LYS A 87 -10.78 -1.91 -5.12
CA LYS A 87 -10.56 -0.87 -6.13
C LYS A 87 -9.31 -0.06 -5.81
N LYS A 88 -8.84 0.74 -6.77
CA LYS A 88 -7.83 1.79 -6.54
C LYS A 88 -8.41 2.89 -5.64
N LEU A 89 -7.53 3.71 -5.06
CA LEU A 89 -7.98 4.88 -4.30
C LEU A 89 -8.91 5.74 -5.16
N SER A 90 -10.10 6.00 -4.66
CA SER A 90 -11.02 6.99 -5.24
C SER A 90 -10.90 8.31 -4.48
N LEU A 91 -11.01 9.43 -5.20
CA LEU A 91 -10.96 10.75 -4.60
C LEU A 91 -12.04 10.87 -3.52
N LYS A 92 -11.61 11.14 -2.28
CA LYS A 92 -12.48 11.50 -1.17
C LYS A 92 -12.05 12.86 -0.66
N LYS A 93 -13.01 13.77 -0.42
CA LYS A 93 -12.67 15.09 0.14
C LYS A 93 -12.10 14.92 1.55
N LYS A 94 -10.83 15.34 1.74
CA LYS A 94 -10.15 15.57 3.05
C LYS A 94 -10.59 14.61 4.17
N ASN A 95 -10.40 13.30 3.98
CA ASN A 95 -10.96 12.28 4.88
C ASN A 95 -9.90 11.62 5.77
N TYR A 96 -8.64 11.55 5.29
CA TYR A 96 -7.59 10.77 5.94
C TYR A 96 -6.62 11.64 6.73
N ASN A 97 -6.23 11.16 7.91
CA ASN A 97 -5.11 11.71 8.66
C ASN A 97 -3.78 11.24 8.07
N SER A 98 -3.74 10.00 7.56
CA SER A 98 -2.56 9.47 6.89
C SER A 98 -2.95 8.60 5.71
N ILE A 99 -2.17 8.67 4.62
CA ILE A 99 -2.29 7.77 3.47
C ILE A 99 -0.93 7.12 3.25
N LEU A 100 -0.93 5.79 3.12
CA LEU A 100 0.27 4.96 3.01
C LEU A 100 0.34 4.31 1.63
N TYR A 101 1.50 4.45 1.00
CA TYR A 101 1.94 3.69 -0.17
C TYR A 101 3.27 3.01 0.20
N LEU A 102 3.20 1.74 0.56
CA LEU A 102 4.36 0.97 1.03
C LEU A 102 4.68 -0.11 -0.01
N ASP A 103 5.69 0.14 -0.84
CA ASP A 103 6.09 -0.69 -1.98
C ASP A 103 4.93 -0.84 -3.02
N VAL A 104 4.38 0.29 -3.50
CA VAL A 104 3.19 0.33 -4.37
C VAL A 104 3.31 1.31 -5.54
N LEU A 105 3.88 2.51 -5.34
CA LEU A 105 3.89 3.54 -6.39
C LEU A 105 4.70 3.12 -7.62
N GLU A 106 5.72 2.30 -7.45
CA GLU A 106 6.53 1.70 -8.51
C GLU A 106 5.70 0.83 -9.47
N HIS A 107 4.54 0.33 -9.04
CA HIS A 107 3.59 -0.42 -9.86
C HIS A 107 2.55 0.47 -10.56
N ILE A 108 2.55 1.77 -10.31
CA ILE A 108 1.56 2.70 -10.84
C ILE A 108 2.19 3.56 -11.93
N LYS A 109 1.81 3.33 -13.18
CA LYS A 109 2.35 4.08 -14.33
C LYS A 109 2.11 5.59 -14.23
N GLU A 110 0.94 6.01 -13.76
CA GLU A 110 0.55 7.42 -13.59
C GLU A 110 0.63 7.82 -12.09
N ASP A 111 1.77 7.58 -11.49
CA ASP A 111 2.00 7.81 -10.05
C ASP A 111 1.84 9.28 -9.62
N GLU A 112 2.20 10.24 -10.46
CA GLU A 112 1.96 11.67 -10.18
C GLU A 112 0.47 11.97 -9.99
N LYS A 113 -0.39 11.43 -10.87
CA LYS A 113 -1.84 11.59 -10.73
C LYS A 113 -2.36 10.91 -9.47
N GLU A 114 -1.77 9.78 -9.11
CA GLU A 114 -2.12 9.05 -7.89
C GLU A 114 -1.72 9.84 -6.63
N ILE A 115 -0.52 10.42 -6.60
CA ILE A 115 -0.05 11.30 -5.52
C ILE A 115 -0.94 12.53 -5.36
N ILE A 116 -1.33 13.20 -6.47
CA ILE A 116 -2.25 14.34 -6.43
C ILE A 116 -3.60 13.92 -5.84
N LYS A 117 -4.11 12.75 -6.21
CA LYS A 117 -5.35 12.19 -5.66
C LYS A 117 -5.24 11.93 -4.17
N ALA A 118 -4.13 11.34 -3.73
CA ALA A 118 -3.85 11.08 -2.33
C ALA A 118 -3.79 12.41 -1.55
N TYR A 119 -3.03 13.38 -2.02
CA TYR A 119 -2.94 14.70 -1.42
C TYR A 119 -4.31 15.36 -1.22
N ARG A 120 -5.17 15.33 -2.26
CA ARG A 120 -6.54 15.89 -2.18
C ARG A 120 -7.46 15.14 -1.22
N SER A 121 -7.11 13.90 -0.87
CA SER A 121 -7.87 13.06 0.07
C SER A 121 -7.40 13.22 1.52
N LEU A 122 -6.25 13.85 1.76
CA LEU A 122 -5.74 14.15 3.10
C LEU A 122 -6.50 15.30 3.75
N LYS A 123 -6.66 15.22 5.06
CA LYS A 123 -7.06 16.35 5.91
C LYS A 123 -5.96 17.41 5.95
N LYS A 124 -6.28 18.61 6.42
CA LYS A 124 -5.26 19.62 6.77
C LYS A 124 -4.29 19.01 7.78
N ASN A 125 -3.00 19.18 7.55
CA ASN A 125 -1.91 18.60 8.35
C ASN A 125 -1.88 17.05 8.35
N GLY A 126 -2.54 16.41 7.40
CA GLY A 126 -2.42 14.96 7.20
C GLY A 126 -1.11 14.58 6.52
N SER A 127 -0.66 13.35 6.72
CA SER A 127 0.62 12.83 6.22
C SER A 127 0.43 11.90 5.03
N LEU A 128 1.20 12.12 3.95
CA LEU A 128 1.39 11.16 2.88
C LEU A 128 2.71 10.41 3.13
N ILE A 129 2.62 9.11 3.33
CA ILE A 129 3.75 8.24 3.64
C ILE A 129 4.01 7.34 2.45
N ILE A 130 5.21 7.45 1.89
CA ILE A 130 5.62 6.72 0.69
C ILE A 130 6.90 5.95 1.01
N ASN A 131 6.91 4.66 0.74
CA ASN A 131 8.10 3.82 0.68
C ASN A 131 8.18 3.20 -0.70
N VAL A 132 9.31 3.35 -1.37
CA VAL A 132 9.54 2.89 -2.74
C VAL A 132 10.99 2.45 -2.92
N PRO A 133 11.30 1.52 -3.84
CA PRO A 133 12.67 1.17 -4.17
C PRO A 133 13.38 2.38 -4.77
N ALA A 134 14.54 2.70 -4.18
CA ALA A 134 15.38 3.81 -4.61
C ALA A 134 16.33 3.43 -5.75
N PHE A 135 16.99 4.44 -6.32
CA PHE A 135 18.06 4.35 -7.32
C PHE A 135 17.62 3.74 -8.64
N SER A 136 17.21 4.59 -9.58
CA SER A 136 16.74 4.20 -10.93
C SER A 136 17.74 3.35 -11.69
N HIS A 137 19.06 3.54 -11.49
CA HIS A 137 20.14 2.77 -12.14
C HIS A 137 20.24 1.32 -11.63
N LEU A 138 19.57 0.97 -10.51
CA LEU A 138 19.48 -0.41 -10.01
C LEU A 138 18.25 -1.15 -10.55
N TYR A 139 17.50 -0.58 -11.51
CA TYR A 139 16.38 -1.25 -12.14
C TYR A 139 16.84 -2.52 -12.87
N SER A 140 16.22 -3.66 -12.55
CA SER A 140 16.68 -4.98 -12.96
C SER A 140 15.55 -5.85 -13.52
N GLU A 141 15.89 -7.08 -13.95
CA GLU A 141 14.89 -8.08 -14.36
C GLU A 141 13.94 -8.42 -13.22
N PHE A 142 14.39 -8.42 -11.95
CA PHE A 142 13.53 -8.60 -10.81
C PHE A 142 12.41 -7.54 -10.78
N ASP A 143 12.75 -6.26 -10.99
CA ASP A 143 11.76 -5.19 -11.03
C ASP A 143 10.69 -5.41 -12.13
N LYS A 144 11.12 -5.90 -13.29
CA LYS A 144 10.20 -6.26 -14.39
C LYS A 144 9.28 -7.41 -14.02
N ASP A 145 9.83 -8.46 -13.40
CA ASP A 145 9.10 -9.67 -13.03
C ASP A 145 8.03 -9.40 -11.97
N VAL A 146 8.31 -8.50 -11.02
CA VAL A 146 7.32 -8.08 -10.01
C VAL A 146 6.42 -6.96 -10.51
N GLY A 147 6.63 -6.44 -11.73
CA GLY A 147 5.76 -5.47 -12.38
C GLY A 147 6.01 -4.02 -12.01
N HIS A 148 7.24 -3.67 -11.62
CA HIS A 148 7.65 -2.29 -11.43
C HIS A 148 7.74 -1.55 -12.78
N HIS A 149 7.27 -0.33 -12.83
CA HIS A 149 7.47 0.57 -13.96
C HIS A 149 8.78 1.37 -13.84
N LYS A 150 9.22 1.60 -12.59
CA LYS A 150 10.44 2.39 -12.29
C LYS A 150 10.92 2.14 -10.86
N ARG A 151 12.11 2.65 -10.55
CA ARG A 151 12.61 3.01 -9.21
C ARG A 151 12.72 4.52 -9.11
N TYR A 152 12.81 5.07 -7.93
CA TYR A 152 12.83 6.51 -7.64
C TYR A 152 14.21 7.04 -7.31
#